data_58fdd146381551ea586ab8fb09627b36
#
_entry.id   58fdd146381551ea586ab8fb09627b36
#
_cell.length_a   1.000
_cell.length_b   1.000
_cell.length_c   1.000
_cell.angle_alpha   90.00
_cell.angle_beta   90.00
_cell.angle_gamma   90.00
#
_symmetry.space_group_name_H-M   'P 1'
#
loop_
_entity.id
_entity.type
_entity.pdbx_description
1 polymer ?
#
loop_
_entity_poly.entity_id
_entity_poly.type
_entity_poly.pdbx_seq_one_letter_code
_entity_poly.pdbx_strand_id
1 'polypeptide(L)'
;CHRLPADMMVKNPKHRKITENRWKVPEGTLNPVGNQHIMKIHRDIEDGDIKFAWVNVCNPYQDTASATHWIKAAREMDNFIVTSDGYPGISAKVSDLILPSAMIYEKWGAYGNAERRTQHWRQQVLPVGDAMSDTWQWVELSKRFTVDDVWGKQPLRGKNKDGTPKSLPDVREKAYAMGYKGNTTMYEVLFANEEAKSYKVNLNAFPQKGFDNSECSGDSRNVVGSDGAVFKGYDFMIHEYLFEEYASFGRGHAHDLADFTTYHRVRGLKWPVVDGKETQWR
;
A
#
# COMPACT_ATOMS: atom_id res chain seq x y z
N CYS A 1 -6.88 -8.30 4.13
CA CYS A 1 -7.43 -7.22 4.97
C CYS A 1 -8.84 -6.85 4.51
N HIS A 2 -9.70 -6.45 5.42
CA HIS A 2 -11.10 -6.04 5.15
C HIS A 2 -11.33 -4.57 5.54
N ARG A 3 -10.26 -3.84 5.77
CA ARG A 3 -10.26 -2.40 6.04
C ARG A 3 -9.81 -1.62 4.81
N LEU A 4 -10.37 -0.47 4.66
CA LEU A 4 -9.98 0.57 3.71
C LEU A 4 -9.34 1.72 4.50
N PRO A 5 -8.71 2.70 3.83
CA PRO A 5 -8.10 3.83 4.52
C PRO A 5 -9.05 4.49 5.51
N ALA A 6 -8.51 5.07 6.59
CA ALA A 6 -9.27 5.71 7.70
C ALA A 6 -10.31 4.79 8.35
N ASP A 7 -9.98 3.51 8.52
CA ASP A 7 -10.84 2.49 9.15
C ASP A 7 -12.18 2.21 8.43
N MET A 8 -12.34 2.70 7.22
CA MET A 8 -13.49 2.34 6.41
C MET A 8 -13.55 0.83 6.13
N MET A 9 -14.73 0.29 5.90
CA MET A 9 -14.95 -1.15 5.76
C MET A 9 -15.32 -1.53 4.33
N VAL A 10 -14.68 -2.56 3.79
CA VAL A 10 -14.97 -3.07 2.44
C VAL A 10 -16.41 -3.58 2.29
N LYS A 11 -17.06 -4.04 3.36
CA LYS A 11 -18.46 -4.46 3.31
C LYS A 11 -19.43 -3.32 3.07
N ASN A 12 -19.05 -2.08 3.42
CA ASN A 12 -19.90 -0.91 3.23
C ASN A 12 -19.78 -0.38 1.81
N PRO A 13 -20.84 -0.38 1.00
CA PRO A 13 -20.78 0.08 -0.40
C PRO A 13 -20.42 1.57 -0.53
N LYS A 14 -20.83 2.41 0.43
CA LYS A 14 -20.48 3.83 0.43
C LYS A 14 -18.97 4.02 0.63
N HIS A 15 -18.36 3.25 1.53
CA HIS A 15 -16.92 3.30 1.80
C HIS A 15 -16.11 2.83 0.58
N ARG A 16 -16.55 1.75 -0.09
CA ARG A 16 -15.90 1.33 -1.36
C ARG A 16 -15.98 2.41 -2.40
N LYS A 17 -17.14 3.01 -2.61
CA LYS A 17 -17.33 4.07 -3.61
C LYS A 17 -16.43 5.30 -3.32
N ILE A 18 -16.32 5.72 -2.07
CA ILE A 18 -15.40 6.80 -1.67
C ILE A 18 -13.96 6.44 -2.05
N THR A 19 -13.54 5.20 -1.74
CA THR A 19 -12.17 4.74 -2.00
C THR A 19 -11.90 4.60 -3.49
N GLU A 20 -12.80 3.96 -4.24
CA GLU A 20 -12.67 3.78 -5.68
C GLU A 20 -12.60 5.13 -6.41
N ASN A 21 -13.44 6.08 -6.02
CA ASN A 21 -13.42 7.44 -6.57
C ASN A 21 -12.10 8.15 -6.28
N ARG A 22 -11.59 8.02 -5.06
CA ARG A 22 -10.33 8.68 -4.67
C ARG A 22 -9.12 8.07 -5.36
N TRP A 23 -9.09 6.75 -5.49
CA TRP A 23 -8.03 6.05 -6.19
C TRP A 23 -8.13 6.09 -7.71
N LYS A 24 -9.23 6.67 -8.24
CA LYS A 24 -9.50 6.73 -9.67
C LYS A 24 -9.54 5.35 -10.33
N VAL A 25 -10.10 4.39 -9.62
CA VAL A 25 -10.34 3.05 -10.13
C VAL A 25 -11.84 2.83 -10.44
N PRO A 26 -12.19 1.93 -11.36
CA PRO A 26 -13.59 1.68 -11.72
C PRO A 26 -14.42 1.20 -10.54
N GLU A 27 -15.69 1.59 -10.50
CA GLU A 27 -16.63 1.08 -9.51
C GLU A 27 -16.80 -0.43 -9.63
N GLY A 28 -16.60 -1.13 -8.52
CA GLY A 28 -16.64 -2.58 -8.42
C GLY A 28 -15.26 -3.25 -8.45
N THR A 29 -14.19 -2.47 -8.51
CA THR A 29 -12.81 -2.97 -8.38
C THR A 29 -12.57 -3.59 -7.00
N LEU A 30 -13.10 -2.97 -5.95
CA LEU A 30 -12.91 -3.44 -4.58
C LEU A 30 -13.82 -4.61 -4.26
N ASN A 31 -13.23 -5.72 -3.82
CA ASN A 31 -13.99 -6.88 -3.38
C ASN A 31 -14.87 -6.53 -2.16
N PRO A 32 -16.20 -6.68 -2.23
CA PRO A 32 -17.11 -6.40 -1.11
C PRO A 32 -16.99 -7.39 0.03
N VAL A 33 -16.36 -8.53 -0.22
CA VAL A 33 -16.16 -9.58 0.77
C VAL A 33 -14.77 -9.42 1.39
N GLY A 34 -14.74 -9.22 2.70
CA GLY A 34 -13.47 -9.18 3.43
C GLY A 34 -12.76 -10.52 3.44
N ASN A 35 -11.43 -10.49 3.44
CA ASN A 35 -10.62 -11.68 3.60
C ASN A 35 -10.86 -12.33 4.98
N GLN A 36 -10.55 -13.60 5.04
CA GLN A 36 -10.60 -14.36 6.28
C GLN A 36 -9.35 -14.08 7.15
N HIS A 37 -9.26 -14.73 8.29
CA HIS A 37 -8.13 -14.58 9.20
C HIS A 37 -6.86 -15.24 8.67
N ILE A 38 -5.72 -14.91 9.26
CA ILE A 38 -4.39 -15.37 8.83
C ILE A 38 -4.28 -16.92 8.72
N MET A 39 -4.89 -17.65 9.65
CA MET A 39 -4.88 -19.12 9.60
C MET A 39 -5.57 -19.68 8.37
N LYS A 40 -6.54 -18.96 7.81
CA LYS A 40 -7.16 -19.36 6.55
C LYS A 40 -6.25 -19.14 5.36
N ILE A 41 -5.43 -18.09 5.40
CA ILE A 41 -4.42 -17.84 4.36
C ILE A 41 -3.42 -19.00 4.33
N HIS A 42 -2.93 -19.44 5.49
CA HIS A 42 -2.02 -20.59 5.56
C HIS A 42 -2.66 -21.88 5.03
N ARG A 43 -3.93 -22.14 5.37
CA ARG A 43 -4.67 -23.28 4.82
C ARG A 43 -4.85 -23.18 3.30
N ASP A 44 -5.14 -22.00 2.78
CA ASP A 44 -5.29 -21.79 1.34
C ASP A 44 -3.98 -21.96 0.58
N ILE A 45 -2.83 -21.72 1.23
CA ILE A 45 -1.51 -22.09 0.71
C ILE A 45 -1.35 -23.62 0.73
N GLU A 46 -1.65 -24.27 1.84
CA GLU A 46 -1.59 -25.72 1.99
C GLU A 46 -2.54 -26.46 1.01
N ASP A 47 -3.75 -25.95 0.83
CA ASP A 47 -4.74 -26.50 -0.11
C ASP A 47 -4.38 -26.21 -1.59
N GLY A 48 -3.33 -25.42 -1.85
CA GLY A 48 -2.89 -25.02 -3.20
C GLY A 48 -3.80 -23.98 -3.89
N ASP A 49 -4.69 -23.35 -3.15
CA ASP A 49 -5.56 -22.27 -3.67
C ASP A 49 -4.83 -20.95 -3.84
N ILE A 50 -3.79 -20.69 -3.03
CA ILE A 50 -2.91 -19.53 -3.15
C ILE A 50 -1.62 -19.98 -3.84
N LYS A 51 -1.38 -19.47 -5.03
CA LYS A 51 -0.19 -19.75 -5.85
C LYS A 51 0.91 -18.70 -5.74
N PHE A 52 0.54 -17.50 -5.29
CA PHE A 52 1.48 -16.41 -5.08
C PHE A 52 1.19 -15.73 -3.74
N ALA A 53 2.21 -15.59 -2.92
CA ALA A 53 2.14 -14.87 -1.65
C ALA A 53 3.31 -13.91 -1.52
N TRP A 54 3.03 -12.68 -1.13
CA TRP A 54 4.05 -11.69 -0.81
C TRP A 54 3.95 -11.30 0.67
N VAL A 55 4.93 -11.75 1.42
CA VAL A 55 5.10 -11.43 2.85
C VAL A 55 5.91 -10.14 2.93
N ASN A 56 5.29 -9.08 3.43
CA ASN A 56 5.90 -7.77 3.49
C ASN A 56 6.00 -7.28 4.94
N VAL A 57 7.24 -7.08 5.42
CA VAL A 57 7.57 -6.54 6.75
C VAL A 57 6.82 -7.23 7.90
N CYS A 58 6.64 -8.53 7.81
CA CYS A 58 6.08 -9.35 8.88
C CYS A 58 6.68 -10.76 8.82
N ASN A 59 6.48 -11.54 9.87
CA ASN A 59 7.12 -12.85 10.00
C ASN A 59 6.12 -13.98 10.31
N PRO A 60 5.11 -14.18 9.44
CA PRO A 60 3.99 -15.08 9.72
C PRO A 60 4.40 -16.54 9.92
N TYR A 61 5.52 -16.98 9.38
CA TYR A 61 6.04 -18.34 9.59
C TYR A 61 6.86 -18.49 10.88
N GLN A 62 7.04 -17.41 11.63
CA GLN A 62 7.69 -17.45 12.94
C GLN A 62 6.67 -17.33 14.08
N ASP A 63 5.72 -16.43 13.97
CA ASP A 63 4.82 -16.02 15.04
C ASP A 63 3.40 -16.62 14.93
N THR A 64 3.16 -17.44 13.92
CA THR A 64 1.90 -18.20 13.79
C THR A 64 1.93 -19.49 14.60
N ALA A 65 0.81 -19.83 15.25
CA ALA A 65 0.66 -21.13 15.91
C ALA A 65 0.91 -22.26 14.91
N SER A 66 1.62 -23.31 15.35
CA SER A 66 2.01 -24.45 14.52
C SER A 66 2.94 -24.08 13.35
N ALA A 67 3.86 -23.14 13.56
CA ALA A 67 4.76 -22.61 12.54
C ALA A 67 5.45 -23.71 11.71
N THR A 68 5.95 -24.77 12.35
CA THR A 68 6.62 -25.89 11.65
C THR A 68 5.70 -26.56 10.63
N HIS A 69 4.43 -26.74 10.95
CA HIS A 69 3.44 -27.28 10.02
C HIS A 69 3.28 -26.38 8.78
N TRP A 70 3.11 -25.08 8.99
CA TRP A 70 2.92 -24.13 7.88
C TRP A 70 4.16 -23.93 7.04
N ILE A 71 5.35 -23.99 7.64
CA ILE A 71 6.62 -23.98 6.90
C ILE A 71 6.68 -25.19 5.95
N LYS A 72 6.38 -26.39 6.45
CA LYS A 72 6.36 -27.61 5.65
C LYS A 72 5.34 -27.50 4.53
N ALA A 73 4.09 -27.16 4.85
CA ALA A 73 3.01 -26.99 3.87
C ALA A 73 3.37 -26.00 2.76
N ALA A 74 3.91 -24.85 3.12
CA ALA A 74 4.32 -23.82 2.15
C ALA A 74 5.43 -24.30 1.20
N ARG A 75 6.35 -25.14 1.68
CA ARG A 75 7.47 -25.67 0.85
C ARG A 75 7.11 -26.89 0.03
N GLU A 76 6.04 -27.60 0.37
CA GLU A 76 5.57 -28.79 -0.36
C GLU A 76 4.62 -28.45 -1.51
N MET A 77 4.07 -27.23 -1.53
CA MET A 77 3.11 -26.82 -2.54
C MET A 77 3.78 -26.12 -3.72
N ASP A 78 3.16 -26.27 -4.91
CA ASP A 78 3.50 -25.50 -6.11
C ASP A 78 2.98 -24.06 -5.97
N ASN A 79 3.76 -23.25 -5.27
CA ASN A 79 3.50 -21.82 -5.05
C ASN A 79 4.79 -21.01 -5.19
N PHE A 80 4.66 -19.69 -5.27
CA PHE A 80 5.77 -18.75 -5.30
C PHE A 80 5.61 -17.74 -4.15
N ILE A 81 6.55 -17.77 -3.22
CA ILE A 81 6.53 -16.92 -2.03
C ILE A 81 7.65 -15.89 -2.11
N VAL A 82 7.27 -14.63 -2.01
CA VAL A 82 8.20 -13.50 -1.91
C VAL A 82 8.19 -12.97 -0.48
N THR A 83 9.35 -12.71 0.08
CA THR A 83 9.48 -11.98 1.35
C THR A 83 10.24 -10.69 1.13
N SER A 84 9.66 -9.58 1.57
CA SER A 84 10.31 -8.27 1.65
C SER A 84 10.49 -7.90 3.12
N ASP A 85 11.73 -7.88 3.59
CA ASP A 85 12.02 -7.55 5.00
C ASP A 85 13.42 -6.93 5.13
N GLY A 86 13.63 -6.18 6.19
CA GLY A 86 14.95 -5.67 6.58
C GLY A 86 15.88 -6.73 7.17
N TYR A 87 15.32 -7.89 7.59
CA TYR A 87 16.08 -9.02 8.12
C TYR A 87 15.62 -10.35 7.53
N PRO A 88 16.54 -11.27 7.22
CA PRO A 88 16.22 -12.60 6.71
C PRO A 88 15.72 -13.51 7.86
N GLY A 89 14.53 -13.23 8.36
CA GLY A 89 13.85 -14.02 9.38
C GLY A 89 13.43 -15.41 8.91
N ILE A 90 12.65 -16.13 9.71
CA ILE A 90 12.17 -17.48 9.37
C ILE A 90 11.30 -17.46 8.12
N SER A 91 10.47 -16.43 7.93
CA SER A 91 9.64 -16.29 6.73
C SER A 91 10.48 -16.18 5.47
N ALA A 92 11.62 -15.50 5.51
CA ALA A 92 12.54 -15.44 4.38
C ALA A 92 13.11 -16.82 4.00
N LYS A 93 13.31 -17.72 4.97
CA LYS A 93 13.79 -19.09 4.70
C LYS A 93 12.77 -19.98 3.97
N VAL A 94 11.51 -19.59 3.99
CA VAL A 94 10.43 -20.30 3.30
C VAL A 94 10.20 -19.75 1.90
N SER A 95 10.77 -18.61 1.58
CA SER A 95 10.52 -17.87 0.36
C SER A 95 11.38 -18.33 -0.81
N ASP A 96 10.83 -18.20 -2.02
CA ASP A 96 11.52 -18.42 -3.28
C ASP A 96 12.32 -17.19 -3.72
N LEU A 97 11.87 -16.00 -3.32
CA LEU A 97 12.53 -14.74 -3.58
C LEU A 97 12.55 -13.87 -2.31
N ILE A 98 13.71 -13.30 -2.01
CA ILE A 98 13.88 -12.36 -0.92
C ILE A 98 14.24 -11.00 -1.51
N LEU A 99 13.46 -9.98 -1.15
CA LEU A 99 13.70 -8.59 -1.51
C LEU A 99 14.13 -7.83 -0.24
N PRO A 100 15.33 -7.24 -0.21
CA PRO A 100 15.75 -6.46 0.95
C PRO A 100 14.92 -5.18 1.04
N SER A 101 14.36 -4.92 2.22
CA SER A 101 13.56 -3.72 2.49
C SER A 101 14.33 -2.72 3.34
N ALA A 102 14.22 -1.44 2.97
CA ALA A 102 14.77 -0.34 3.75
C ALA A 102 14.12 -0.27 5.13
N MET A 103 14.93 -0.02 6.14
CA MET A 103 14.50 0.11 7.54
C MET A 103 13.88 1.49 7.81
N ILE A 104 13.31 1.67 9.01
CA ILE A 104 12.49 2.83 9.34
C ILE A 104 13.18 4.18 9.09
N TYR A 105 14.46 4.33 9.39
CA TYR A 105 15.19 5.59 9.14
C TYR A 105 15.95 5.64 7.82
N GLU A 106 15.83 4.59 7.04
CA GLU A 106 16.37 4.50 5.68
C GLU A 106 15.34 4.91 4.62
N LYS A 107 14.13 5.27 5.04
CA LYS A 107 13.01 5.70 4.18
C LYS A 107 12.16 6.76 4.87
N TRP A 108 11.30 7.43 4.12
CA TRP A 108 10.24 8.27 4.66
C TRP A 108 9.03 7.44 5.02
N GLY A 109 8.25 7.91 5.97
CA GLY A 109 6.99 7.28 6.29
C GLY A 109 6.22 7.93 7.43
N ALA A 110 5.07 7.33 7.70
CA ALA A 110 4.24 7.68 8.84
C ALA A 110 3.66 6.41 9.45
N TYR A 111 3.45 6.40 10.74
CA TYR A 111 2.76 5.32 11.43
C TYR A 111 1.78 5.83 12.47
N GLY A 112 0.72 5.08 12.65
CA GLY A 112 -0.22 5.27 13.74
C GLY A 112 0.05 4.28 14.87
N ASN A 113 -0.55 4.55 16.03
CA ASN A 113 -0.47 3.68 17.19
C ASN A 113 -1.82 3.58 17.92
N ALA A 114 -1.87 2.82 19.02
CA ALA A 114 -3.06 2.64 19.83
C ALA A 114 -3.59 3.94 20.46
N GLU A 115 -2.76 4.95 20.60
CA GLU A 115 -3.18 6.28 21.05
C GLU A 115 -3.87 7.12 19.96
N ARG A 116 -4.01 6.59 18.75
CA ARG A 116 -4.47 7.32 17.57
C ARG A 116 -3.54 8.47 17.18
N ARG A 117 -2.25 8.35 17.47
CA ARG A 117 -1.24 9.33 17.09
C ARG A 117 -0.64 8.93 15.75
N THR A 118 -0.73 9.78 14.75
CA THR A 118 0.03 9.67 13.51
C THR A 118 1.36 10.38 13.70
N GLN A 119 2.44 9.64 13.50
CA GLN A 119 3.81 10.14 13.61
C GLN A 119 4.49 10.04 12.24
N HIS A 120 5.07 11.12 11.80
CA HIS A 120 5.79 11.21 10.54
C HIS A 120 7.29 11.22 10.81
N TRP A 121 8.04 10.37 10.09
CA TRP A 121 9.49 10.36 10.15
C TRP A 121 10.11 10.64 8.79
N ARG A 122 11.35 11.06 8.82
CA ARG A 122 12.16 11.32 7.63
C ARG A 122 13.27 10.30 7.53
N GLN A 123 13.69 10.07 6.30
CA GLN A 123 14.94 9.36 6.06
C GLN A 123 16.10 10.09 6.72
N GLN A 124 16.93 9.37 7.44
CA GLN A 124 18.11 9.89 8.14
C GLN A 124 19.40 9.34 7.54
N VAL A 125 19.35 8.13 7.00
CA VAL A 125 20.47 7.41 6.41
C VAL A 125 20.04 6.75 5.11
N LEU A 126 20.99 6.41 4.27
CA LEU A 126 20.72 5.66 3.05
C LEU A 126 20.45 4.18 3.37
N PRO A 127 19.58 3.52 2.60
CA PRO A 127 19.42 2.07 2.67
C PRO A 127 20.74 1.35 2.40
N VAL A 128 20.93 0.22 3.05
CA VAL A 128 22.14 -0.60 2.90
C VAL A 128 22.02 -1.47 1.65
N GLY A 129 23.07 -1.49 0.84
CA GLY A 129 23.16 -2.35 -0.36
C GLY A 129 22.06 -2.04 -1.36
N ASP A 130 21.33 -3.06 -1.78
CA ASP A 130 20.22 -2.96 -2.74
C ASP A 130 18.85 -2.83 -2.06
N ALA A 131 18.81 -2.52 -0.76
CA ALA A 131 17.55 -2.37 -0.03
C ALA A 131 16.75 -1.16 -0.55
N MET A 132 15.47 -1.38 -0.82
CA MET A 132 14.54 -0.36 -1.27
C MET A 132 13.32 -0.30 -0.37
N SER A 133 12.66 0.86 -0.30
CA SER A 133 11.43 0.96 0.48
C SER A 133 10.35 0.02 -0.06
N ASP A 134 9.50 -0.49 0.82
CA ASP A 134 8.39 -1.37 0.45
C ASP A 134 7.51 -0.72 -0.62
N THR A 135 7.25 0.57 -0.48
CA THR A 135 6.45 1.34 -1.42
C THR A 135 7.10 1.38 -2.81
N TRP A 136 8.43 1.52 -2.87
CA TRP A 136 9.15 1.46 -4.13
C TRP A 136 8.99 0.10 -4.82
N GLN A 137 9.09 -0.99 -4.06
CA GLN A 137 8.90 -2.34 -4.58
C GLN A 137 7.51 -2.53 -5.20
N TRP A 138 6.47 -2.02 -4.52
CA TRP A 138 5.10 -2.04 -5.03
C TRP A 138 4.91 -1.20 -6.29
N VAL A 139 5.51 -0.01 -6.31
CA VAL A 139 5.47 0.87 -7.49
C VAL A 139 6.16 0.22 -8.67
N GLU A 140 7.32 -0.39 -8.47
CA GLU A 140 8.02 -1.13 -9.54
C GLU A 140 7.21 -2.32 -10.06
N LEU A 141 6.58 -3.07 -9.17
CA LEU A 141 5.72 -4.17 -9.57
C LEU A 141 4.53 -3.67 -10.41
N SER A 142 3.92 -2.56 -10.00
CA SER A 142 2.74 -2.01 -10.67
C SER A 142 2.98 -1.61 -12.14
N LYS A 143 4.22 -1.36 -12.53
CA LYS A 143 4.61 -1.08 -13.92
C LYS A 143 4.49 -2.30 -14.85
N ARG A 144 4.37 -3.50 -14.29
CA ARG A 144 4.36 -4.78 -15.03
C ARG A 144 2.98 -5.34 -15.24
N PHE A 145 1.97 -4.72 -14.68
CA PHE A 145 0.57 -5.13 -14.82
C PHE A 145 -0.23 -4.04 -15.51
N THR A 146 -1.05 -4.45 -16.46
CA THR A 146 -1.93 -3.54 -17.22
C THR A 146 -3.37 -3.64 -16.73
N VAL A 147 -4.20 -2.73 -17.21
CA VAL A 147 -5.65 -2.76 -17.01
C VAL A 147 -6.24 -4.10 -17.46
N ASP A 148 -5.81 -4.62 -18.60
CA ASP A 148 -6.30 -5.89 -19.13
C ASP A 148 -5.88 -7.08 -18.28
N ASP A 149 -4.69 -7.03 -17.68
CA ASP A 149 -4.20 -8.09 -16.79
C ASP A 149 -4.99 -8.14 -15.47
N VAL A 150 -5.30 -6.98 -14.90
CA VAL A 150 -5.76 -6.88 -13.51
C VAL A 150 -7.27 -6.77 -13.41
N TRP A 151 -7.93 -6.06 -14.34
CA TRP A 151 -9.36 -5.73 -14.20
C TRP A 151 -10.29 -6.59 -15.02
N GLY A 152 -9.77 -7.64 -15.63
CA GLY A 152 -10.59 -8.72 -16.16
C GLY A 152 -11.34 -9.49 -15.07
N LYS A 153 -12.14 -10.44 -15.48
CA LYS A 153 -12.85 -11.33 -14.56
C LYS A 153 -11.88 -12.14 -13.72
N GLN A 154 -11.82 -11.87 -12.42
CA GLN A 154 -10.93 -12.56 -11.50
C GLN A 154 -11.66 -13.69 -10.77
N PRO A 155 -11.17 -14.93 -10.79
CA PRO A 155 -11.78 -16.03 -10.06
C PRO A 155 -11.66 -15.78 -8.54
N LEU A 156 -12.72 -16.12 -7.80
CA LEU A 156 -12.72 -16.17 -6.35
C LEU A 156 -12.99 -17.60 -5.91
N ARG A 157 -12.50 -17.94 -4.71
CA ARG A 157 -12.76 -19.25 -4.12
C ARG A 157 -14.26 -19.46 -3.85
N GLY A 158 -14.73 -20.68 -4.13
CA GLY A 158 -16.08 -21.13 -3.83
C GLY A 158 -17.08 -20.89 -4.94
N LYS A 159 -18.33 -21.25 -4.67
CA LYS A 159 -19.43 -21.15 -5.61
C LYS A 159 -20.52 -20.22 -5.11
N ASN A 160 -21.24 -19.62 -6.02
CA ASN A 160 -22.48 -18.91 -5.76
C ASN A 160 -23.59 -19.90 -5.36
N LYS A 161 -24.74 -19.38 -4.92
CA LYS A 161 -25.91 -20.21 -4.54
C LYS A 161 -26.45 -21.06 -5.69
N ASP A 162 -26.24 -20.61 -6.92
CA ASP A 162 -26.62 -21.30 -8.17
C ASP A 162 -25.59 -22.33 -8.65
N GLY A 163 -24.52 -22.55 -7.89
CA GLY A 163 -23.44 -23.50 -8.22
C GLY A 163 -22.36 -22.94 -9.15
N THR A 164 -22.49 -21.72 -9.67
CA THR A 164 -21.49 -21.10 -10.53
C THR A 164 -20.24 -20.67 -9.74
N PRO A 165 -19.04 -20.71 -10.33
CA PRO A 165 -17.82 -20.19 -9.67
C PRO A 165 -17.96 -18.71 -9.31
N LYS A 166 -17.53 -18.35 -8.12
CA LYS A 166 -17.43 -16.94 -7.72
C LYS A 166 -16.31 -16.24 -8.49
N SER A 167 -16.53 -14.98 -8.82
CA SER A 167 -15.52 -14.11 -9.44
C SER A 167 -15.76 -12.65 -9.05
N LEU A 168 -14.70 -11.85 -9.09
CA LEU A 168 -14.87 -10.41 -9.18
C LEU A 168 -15.45 -10.05 -10.55
N PRO A 169 -16.21 -8.96 -10.64
CA PRO A 169 -16.72 -8.49 -11.91
C PRO A 169 -15.55 -8.10 -12.84
N ASP A 170 -15.76 -8.25 -14.13
CA ASP A 170 -14.91 -7.60 -15.12
C ASP A 170 -15.28 -6.10 -15.15
N VAL A 171 -14.31 -5.25 -14.89
CA VAL A 171 -14.52 -3.80 -14.81
C VAL A 171 -13.75 -3.04 -15.90
N ARG A 172 -13.19 -3.75 -16.89
CA ARG A 172 -12.40 -3.15 -17.98
C ARG A 172 -13.20 -2.13 -18.80
N GLU A 173 -14.42 -2.44 -19.14
CA GLU A 173 -15.29 -1.50 -19.89
C GLU A 173 -15.50 -0.19 -19.12
N LYS A 174 -15.63 -0.26 -17.81
CA LYS A 174 -15.71 0.94 -16.98
C LYS A 174 -14.40 1.70 -16.94
N ALA A 175 -13.27 0.98 -16.92
CA ALA A 175 -11.95 1.57 -16.98
C ALA A 175 -11.73 2.32 -18.30
N TYR A 176 -12.15 1.73 -19.42
CA TYR A 176 -12.07 2.36 -20.72
C TYR A 176 -12.95 3.61 -20.80
N ALA A 177 -14.13 3.57 -20.20
CA ALA A 177 -15.01 4.74 -20.10
C ALA A 177 -14.42 5.86 -19.23
N MET A 178 -13.48 5.55 -18.34
CA MET A 178 -12.70 6.53 -17.55
C MET A 178 -11.48 7.08 -18.29
N GLY A 179 -11.22 6.64 -19.53
CA GLY A 179 -10.09 7.07 -20.34
C GLY A 179 -8.87 6.16 -20.30
N TYR A 180 -8.87 5.10 -19.49
CA TYR A 180 -7.79 4.13 -19.48
C TYR A 180 -7.82 3.26 -20.73
N LYS A 181 -6.66 2.77 -21.15
CA LYS A 181 -6.52 1.79 -22.24
C LYS A 181 -6.17 0.42 -21.67
N GLY A 182 -6.39 -0.64 -22.43
CA GLY A 182 -6.06 -1.99 -21.98
C GLY A 182 -4.60 -2.17 -21.58
N ASN A 183 -3.70 -1.47 -22.27
CA ASN A 183 -2.26 -1.46 -21.97
C ASN A 183 -1.82 -0.39 -20.98
N THR A 184 -2.73 0.41 -20.42
CA THR A 184 -2.40 1.34 -19.33
C THR A 184 -1.93 0.52 -18.12
N THR A 185 -0.78 0.86 -17.57
CA THR A 185 -0.20 0.15 -16.43
C THR A 185 -0.88 0.53 -15.11
N MET A 186 -0.85 -0.36 -14.14
CA MET A 186 -1.33 -0.02 -12.79
C MET A 186 -0.51 1.11 -12.15
N TYR A 187 0.74 1.28 -12.56
CA TYR A 187 1.56 2.43 -12.19
C TYR A 187 0.92 3.75 -12.64
N GLU A 188 0.56 3.84 -13.93
CA GLU A 188 -0.10 5.04 -14.47
C GLU A 188 -1.44 5.30 -13.79
N VAL A 189 -2.22 4.26 -13.55
CA VAL A 189 -3.52 4.38 -12.87
C VAL A 189 -3.38 4.90 -11.44
N LEU A 190 -2.49 4.29 -10.65
CA LEU A 190 -2.47 4.48 -9.19
C LEU A 190 -1.50 5.55 -8.73
N PHE A 191 -0.41 5.79 -9.47
CA PHE A 191 0.69 6.62 -9.00
C PHE A 191 1.03 7.80 -9.90
N ALA A 192 0.76 7.74 -11.20
CA ALA A 192 1.22 8.73 -12.15
C ALA A 192 0.20 9.10 -13.25
N ASN A 193 -1.08 9.02 -12.96
CA ASN A 193 -2.13 9.37 -13.91
C ASN A 193 -2.39 10.87 -13.92
N GLU A 194 -1.93 11.58 -14.95
CA GLU A 194 -2.14 13.02 -15.13
C GLU A 194 -3.61 13.38 -15.29
N GLU A 195 -4.34 12.67 -16.13
CA GLU A 195 -5.76 12.94 -16.41
C GLU A 195 -6.63 12.75 -15.17
N ALA A 196 -6.34 11.73 -14.39
CA ALA A 196 -7.00 11.48 -13.12
C ALA A 196 -6.47 12.38 -11.97
N LYS A 197 -5.46 13.22 -12.23
CA LYS A 197 -4.77 14.04 -11.24
C LYS A 197 -4.27 13.24 -10.04
N SER A 198 -3.73 12.06 -10.31
CA SER A 198 -3.20 11.13 -9.32
C SER A 198 -1.68 11.11 -9.38
N TYR A 199 -1.07 12.19 -8.88
CA TYR A 199 0.39 12.27 -8.77
C TYR A 199 0.83 11.89 -7.38
N LYS A 200 1.44 10.74 -7.25
CA LYS A 200 1.98 10.27 -5.98
C LYS A 200 3.48 10.04 -6.05
N VAL A 201 4.02 10.03 -7.25
CA VAL A 201 5.43 9.72 -7.52
C VAL A 201 6.06 10.81 -8.35
N ASN A 202 7.22 11.27 -7.94
CA ASN A 202 8.06 12.12 -8.77
C ASN A 202 8.94 11.25 -9.67
N LEU A 203 8.65 11.24 -10.94
CA LEU A 203 9.37 10.46 -11.93
C LEU A 203 10.87 10.83 -12.02
N ASN A 204 11.18 12.11 -11.82
CA ASN A 204 12.56 12.61 -11.84
C ASN A 204 13.35 12.23 -10.59
N ALA A 205 12.64 11.80 -9.55
CA ALA A 205 13.20 11.38 -8.28
C ALA A 205 13.23 9.87 -8.12
N PHE A 206 12.89 9.13 -9.17
CA PHE A 206 12.88 7.68 -9.13
C PHE A 206 14.30 7.18 -8.85
N PRO A 207 14.52 6.36 -7.81
CA PRO A 207 15.86 5.93 -7.48
C PRO A 207 16.43 5.13 -8.64
N GLN A 208 17.46 5.67 -9.23
CA GLN A 208 18.35 4.91 -10.08
C GLN A 208 19.32 4.13 -9.18
N LYS A 209 19.94 3.15 -9.73
CA LYS A 209 20.93 2.33 -9.02
C LYS A 209 21.96 3.22 -8.31
N GLY A 210 22.05 3.12 -6.99
CA GLY A 210 22.82 4.03 -6.17
C GLY A 210 22.06 5.32 -5.86
N PHE A 211 21.08 5.20 -4.98
CA PHE A 211 20.29 6.32 -4.48
C PHE A 211 21.21 7.40 -3.90
N ASP A 212 21.69 8.29 -4.77
CA ASP A 212 22.48 9.45 -4.36
C ASP A 212 21.54 10.60 -4.02
N ASN A 213 21.54 10.99 -2.77
CA ASN A 213 20.79 12.13 -2.29
C ASN A 213 21.15 13.44 -2.99
N SER A 214 22.32 13.57 -3.57
CA SER A 214 22.76 14.77 -4.28
C SER A 214 22.02 14.96 -5.59
N GLU A 215 21.64 13.88 -6.26
CA GLU A 215 20.89 13.91 -7.52
C GLU A 215 19.38 14.03 -7.32
N CYS A 216 18.93 13.85 -6.09
CA CYS A 216 17.54 13.87 -5.73
C CYS A 216 17.04 15.27 -5.34
N SER A 217 17.56 16.29 -5.93
CA SER A 217 17.22 17.69 -5.68
C SER A 217 15.92 18.18 -6.35
N GLY A 218 15.10 17.28 -6.85
CA GLY A 218 13.80 17.64 -7.42
C GLY A 218 12.90 18.33 -6.41
N ASP A 219 12.10 19.29 -6.84
CA ASP A 219 11.24 20.14 -6.01
C ASP A 219 10.28 19.35 -5.11
N SER A 220 9.85 18.17 -5.53
CA SER A 220 9.01 17.26 -4.76
C SER A 220 9.68 16.69 -3.51
N ARG A 221 10.97 16.91 -3.32
CA ARG A 221 11.74 16.45 -2.16
C ARG A 221 11.99 17.55 -1.15
N ASN A 222 11.72 18.77 -1.53
CA ASN A 222 11.74 19.91 -0.63
C ASN A 222 10.30 20.26 -0.27
N VAL A 223 9.93 19.96 0.95
CA VAL A 223 8.65 20.38 1.51
C VAL A 223 8.88 21.73 2.17
N VAL A 224 8.16 22.73 1.72
CA VAL A 224 8.19 24.05 2.36
C VAL A 224 7.06 24.11 3.38
N GLY A 225 7.41 24.28 4.64
CA GLY A 225 6.45 24.48 5.70
C GLY A 225 5.72 25.82 5.58
N SER A 226 4.57 25.96 6.24
CA SER A 226 3.84 27.23 6.32
C SER A 226 4.64 28.36 6.97
N ASP A 227 5.68 28.04 7.71
CA ASP A 227 6.65 28.93 8.32
C ASP A 227 7.87 29.22 7.43
N GLY A 228 7.87 28.74 6.18
CA GLY A 228 8.96 28.88 5.23
C GLY A 228 10.15 27.92 5.46
N ALA A 229 10.06 27.04 6.45
CA ALA A 229 11.10 26.04 6.67
C ALA A 229 11.12 25.02 5.52
N VAL A 230 12.31 24.75 4.98
CA VAL A 230 12.50 23.76 3.91
C VAL A 230 12.93 22.44 4.50
N PHE A 231 12.17 21.39 4.17
CA PHE A 231 12.47 20.03 4.59
C PHE A 231 12.93 19.22 3.38
N LYS A 232 14.14 18.70 3.43
CA LYS A 232 14.64 17.83 2.35
C LYS A 232 13.99 16.46 2.43
N GLY A 233 13.39 16.04 1.33
CA GLY A 233 12.89 14.67 1.12
C GLY A 233 13.91 13.88 0.31
N TYR A 234 14.05 12.62 0.66
CA TYR A 234 14.98 11.70 0.00
C TYR A 234 14.27 10.47 -0.58
N ASP A 235 12.96 10.50 -0.62
CA ASP A 235 12.15 9.45 -1.22
C ASP A 235 11.61 9.88 -2.58
N PHE A 236 11.27 8.91 -3.42
CA PHE A 236 10.66 9.13 -4.73
C PHE A 236 9.14 9.43 -4.64
N MET A 237 8.52 9.18 -3.47
CA MET A 237 7.10 9.46 -3.25
C MET A 237 6.89 10.94 -2.91
N ILE A 238 5.81 11.51 -3.44
CA ILE A 238 5.39 12.87 -3.09
C ILE A 238 4.53 12.79 -1.84
N HIS A 239 5.13 13.00 -0.69
CA HIS A 239 4.51 12.76 0.61
C HIS A 239 3.31 13.63 0.89
N GLU A 240 3.31 14.88 0.44
CA GLU A 240 2.19 15.81 0.59
C GLU A 240 0.93 15.26 -0.07
N TYR A 241 1.06 14.72 -1.27
CA TYR A 241 -0.07 14.16 -2.02
C TYR A 241 -0.57 12.86 -1.40
N LEU A 242 0.33 12.01 -0.93
CA LEU A 242 -0.04 10.79 -0.22
C LEU A 242 -0.76 11.11 1.10
N PHE A 243 -0.24 12.09 1.82
CA PHE A 243 -0.81 12.49 3.09
C PHE A 243 -2.18 13.15 2.90
N GLU A 244 -2.32 14.00 1.88
CA GLU A 244 -3.60 14.62 1.53
C GLU A 244 -4.61 13.57 1.02
N GLU A 245 -4.17 12.56 0.28
CA GLU A 245 -5.02 11.44 -0.09
C GLU A 245 -5.57 10.74 1.15
N TYR A 246 -4.70 10.40 2.11
CA TYR A 246 -5.11 9.77 3.36
C TYR A 246 -6.04 10.67 4.18
N ALA A 247 -5.72 11.94 4.31
CA ALA A 247 -6.54 12.93 5.03
C ALA A 247 -7.93 13.09 4.40
N SER A 248 -8.06 12.98 3.07
CA SER A 248 -9.35 13.05 2.39
C SER A 248 -10.28 11.89 2.74
N PHE A 249 -9.74 10.69 2.98
CA PHE A 249 -10.52 9.58 3.51
C PHE A 249 -10.98 9.88 4.94
N GLY A 250 -10.09 10.42 5.77
CA GLY A 250 -10.39 10.83 7.14
C GLY A 250 -11.55 11.84 7.19
N ARG A 251 -11.47 12.91 6.41
CA ARG A 251 -12.52 13.92 6.30
C ARG A 251 -13.87 13.34 5.87
N GLY A 252 -13.85 12.42 4.89
CA GLY A 252 -15.06 11.73 4.43
C GLY A 252 -15.69 10.77 5.44
N HIS A 253 -15.00 10.48 6.56
CA HIS A 253 -15.40 9.51 7.55
C HIS A 253 -15.34 10.05 9.01
N ALA A 254 -15.34 11.34 9.19
CA ALA A 254 -15.26 12.03 10.49
C ALA A 254 -13.97 11.72 11.30
N HIS A 255 -12.88 11.40 10.62
CA HIS A 255 -11.56 11.16 11.22
C HIS A 255 -10.54 12.14 10.67
N ASP A 256 -10.82 13.42 10.83
CA ASP A 256 -9.99 14.45 10.23
C ASP A 256 -8.55 14.44 10.74
N LEU A 257 -7.63 14.86 9.87
CA LEU A 257 -6.22 15.00 10.12
C LEU A 257 -5.80 16.47 9.93
N ALA A 258 -4.73 16.87 10.58
CA ALA A 258 -4.05 18.11 10.22
C ALA A 258 -3.37 17.96 8.84
N ASP A 259 -2.91 19.07 8.25
CA ASP A 259 -2.17 19.05 7.01
C ASP A 259 -0.78 18.40 7.18
N PHE A 260 -0.17 18.03 6.07
CA PHE A 260 1.16 17.41 6.03
C PHE A 260 2.22 18.30 6.72
N THR A 261 2.21 19.59 6.45
CA THR A 261 3.17 20.54 7.00
C THR A 261 3.11 20.56 8.53
N THR A 262 1.92 20.56 9.10
CA THR A 262 1.70 20.53 10.54
C THR A 262 2.28 19.23 11.15
N TYR A 263 1.95 18.06 10.59
CA TYR A 263 2.52 16.79 11.06
C TYR A 263 4.03 16.74 10.91
N HIS A 264 4.54 17.28 9.81
CA HIS A 264 5.98 17.30 9.55
C HIS A 264 6.74 18.18 10.56
N ARG A 265 6.14 19.28 11.01
CA ARG A 265 6.70 20.18 12.01
C ARG A 265 6.65 19.61 13.41
N VAL A 266 5.48 19.14 13.85
CA VAL A 266 5.26 18.70 15.24
C VAL A 266 5.62 17.23 15.50
N ARG A 267 5.86 16.46 14.44
CA ARG A 267 6.25 15.04 14.47
C ARG A 267 5.22 14.05 14.96
N GLY A 268 4.05 14.49 15.33
CA GLY A 268 2.96 13.58 15.67
C GLY A 268 1.81 14.26 16.36
N LEU A 269 0.61 13.97 15.90
CA LEU A 269 -0.65 14.46 16.45
C LEU A 269 -1.62 13.29 16.60
N LYS A 270 -2.45 13.37 17.62
CA LYS A 270 -3.60 12.48 17.77
C LYS A 270 -4.70 12.93 16.81
N TRP A 271 -5.30 11.97 16.14
CA TRP A 271 -6.46 12.22 15.28
C TRP A 271 -7.76 11.72 15.93
N PRO A 272 -8.93 12.27 15.63
CA PRO A 272 -9.15 13.41 14.72
C PRO A 272 -8.54 14.71 15.22
N VAL A 273 -8.14 15.55 14.26
CA VAL A 273 -7.71 16.93 14.54
C VAL A 273 -8.86 17.86 14.16
N VAL A 274 -9.45 18.53 15.11
CA VAL A 274 -10.57 19.47 14.91
C VAL A 274 -10.11 20.88 15.22
N ASP A 275 -10.33 21.80 14.29
CA ASP A 275 -9.90 23.21 14.43
C ASP A 275 -8.41 23.34 14.82
N GLY A 276 -7.56 22.51 14.22
CA GLY A 276 -6.12 22.49 14.48
C GLY A 276 -5.69 21.93 15.85
N LYS A 277 -6.61 21.33 16.60
CA LYS A 277 -6.35 20.77 17.93
C LYS A 277 -6.57 19.27 17.98
N GLU A 278 -5.70 18.58 18.73
CA GLU A 278 -5.90 17.17 19.04
C GLU A 278 -7.21 16.94 19.79
N THR A 279 -7.88 15.84 19.46
CA THR A 279 -9.06 15.39 20.22
C THR A 279 -8.70 14.28 21.19
N GLN A 280 -9.27 14.30 22.38
CA GLN A 280 -9.13 13.21 23.35
C GLN A 280 -10.11 12.07 23.07
N TRP A 281 -11.24 12.37 22.47
CA TRP A 281 -12.35 11.45 22.25
C TRP A 281 -12.76 11.44 20.78
N ARG A 282 -13.29 10.33 20.36
CA ARG A 282 -14.00 10.16 19.10
C ARG A 282 -15.40 10.71 19.19
#